data_a1606cffe7daf74f1a69e0662393fdda
#
_entry.id   a1606cffe7daf74f1a69e0662393fdda
#
_cell.length_a   1.000
_cell.length_b   1.000
_cell.length_c   1.000
_cell.angle_alpha   90.00
_cell.angle_beta   90.00
_cell.angle_gamma   90.00
#
_symmetry.space_group_name_H-M   'P 1'
#
loop_
_entity.id
_entity.type
_entity.pdbx_description
1 polymer ?
#
loop_
_entity_poly.entity_id
_entity_poly.type
_entity_poly.pdbx_seq_one_letter_code
_entity_poly.pdbx_strand_id
1 'polypeptide(L)'
;MRRARLGTVVCVHARDMKEPWCLAASTTTDTAKQLMMTYAKRWGIESGFRDTKDLRFGMGMASIRVSRPERRDRLWLLNAFAAALLTLLGAAGEALGYDRHLKSNTSKQRTHSLFRQGAMLYDLIPMMPEPRLRPLVERFGAMLLELPAFAGVYGAI
;
A
#
# COMPACT_ATOMS: atom_id res chain seq x y z
N MET A 1 -15.54 7.02 32.09
CA MET A 1 -14.60 7.62 31.13
C MET A 1 -13.18 7.14 31.46
N ARG A 2 -12.51 6.40 30.58
CA ARG A 2 -11.08 6.03 30.79
C ARG A 2 -10.22 7.26 30.47
N ARG A 3 -9.46 7.74 31.47
CA ARG A 3 -8.47 8.82 31.26
C ARG A 3 -7.26 8.24 30.50
N ALA A 4 -7.00 8.75 29.31
CA ALA A 4 -5.76 8.44 28.59
C ALA A 4 -4.60 9.22 29.22
N ARG A 5 -3.47 8.55 29.50
CA ARG A 5 -2.24 9.23 29.92
C ARG A 5 -1.54 9.77 28.68
N LEU A 6 -1.29 11.06 28.64
CA LEU A 6 -0.46 11.69 27.63
C LEU A 6 1.00 11.70 28.12
N GLY A 7 1.91 11.15 27.32
CA GLY A 7 3.33 11.19 27.58
C GLY A 7 3.98 12.41 26.97
N THR A 8 3.65 12.72 25.71
CA THR A 8 4.25 13.81 24.95
C THR A 8 3.21 14.50 24.08
N VAL A 9 3.30 15.82 23.98
CA VAL A 9 2.56 16.63 23.00
C VAL A 9 3.56 17.36 22.13
N VAL A 10 3.42 17.22 20.81
CA VAL A 10 4.27 17.90 19.81
C VAL A 10 3.38 18.80 18.97
N CYS A 11 3.68 20.10 18.96
CA CYS A 11 3.03 21.06 18.07
C CYS A 11 4.03 21.47 16.97
N VAL A 12 3.59 21.30 15.72
CA VAL A 12 4.39 21.62 14.52
C VAL A 12 3.66 22.68 13.72
N HIS A 13 4.38 23.76 13.41
CA HIS A 13 3.90 24.80 12.52
C HIS A 13 5.01 25.17 11.54
N ALA A 14 4.93 24.64 10.33
CA ALA A 14 5.85 24.98 9.25
C ALA A 14 5.34 26.20 8.46
N ARG A 15 6.24 26.85 7.69
CA ARG A 15 5.96 28.10 6.96
C ARG A 15 4.75 28.02 6.02
N ASP A 16 4.48 26.82 5.44
CA ASP A 16 3.42 26.59 4.47
C ASP A 16 2.15 25.98 5.07
N MET A 17 2.09 25.84 6.40
CA MET A 17 0.92 25.29 7.10
C MET A 17 -0.04 26.40 7.50
N LYS A 18 -1.33 26.26 7.13
CA LYS A 18 -2.39 27.18 7.54
C LYS A 18 -2.65 27.13 9.05
N GLU A 19 -2.53 25.95 9.65
CA GLU A 19 -2.78 25.70 11.06
C GLU A 19 -1.70 24.78 11.65
N PRO A 20 -1.34 24.96 12.93
CA PRO A 20 -0.38 24.07 13.58
C PRO A 20 -0.97 22.67 13.78
N TRP A 21 -0.14 21.66 13.59
CA TRP A 21 -0.48 20.29 13.96
C TRP A 21 -0.04 20.01 15.39
N CYS A 22 -1.00 19.60 16.23
CA CYS A 22 -0.74 19.16 17.58
C CYS A 22 -0.93 17.63 17.65
N LEU A 23 0.15 16.91 17.90
CA LEU A 23 0.19 15.46 18.03
C LEU A 23 0.34 15.10 19.50
N ALA A 24 -0.49 14.17 19.97
CA ALA A 24 -0.40 13.62 21.33
C ALA A 24 0.02 12.15 21.26
N ALA A 25 1.01 11.76 22.05
CA ALA A 25 1.49 10.40 22.15
C ALA A 25 1.49 9.91 23.60
N SER A 26 1.32 8.62 23.81
CA SER A 26 1.44 7.97 25.12
C SER A 26 2.89 7.71 25.54
N THR A 27 3.83 7.77 24.57
CA THR A 27 5.27 7.57 24.80
C THR A 27 5.93 8.89 25.23
N THR A 28 6.97 8.77 26.06
CA THR A 28 7.84 9.89 26.48
C THR A 28 9.23 9.78 25.89
N THR A 29 9.53 8.70 25.19
CA THR A 29 10.89 8.37 24.70
C THR A 29 11.15 8.82 23.29
N ASP A 30 10.09 9.02 22.47
CA ASP A 30 10.22 9.37 21.08
C ASP A 30 10.50 10.87 20.89
N THR A 31 11.39 11.19 19.97
CA THR A 31 11.64 12.58 19.55
C THR A 31 10.46 13.12 18.76
N ALA A 32 10.31 14.45 18.72
CA ALA A 32 9.29 15.14 17.91
C ALA A 32 9.33 14.68 16.44
N LYS A 33 10.51 14.51 15.85
CA LYS A 33 10.71 14.03 14.48
C LYS A 33 10.18 12.61 14.30
N GLN A 34 10.46 11.70 15.24
CA GLN A 34 9.96 10.31 15.18
C GLN A 34 8.44 10.26 15.27
N LEU A 35 7.84 11.05 16.16
CA LEU A 35 6.38 11.15 16.29
C LEU A 35 5.73 11.68 15.01
N MET A 36 6.32 12.71 14.41
CA MET A 36 5.85 13.24 13.12
C MET A 36 5.94 12.19 12.01
N MET A 37 7.07 11.48 11.89
CA MET A 37 7.25 10.43 10.88
C MET A 37 6.28 9.27 11.08
N THR A 38 6.02 8.89 12.33
CA THR A 38 5.05 7.84 12.66
C THR A 38 3.63 8.27 12.30
N TYR A 39 3.26 9.50 12.62
CA TYR A 39 1.96 10.05 12.24
C TYR A 39 1.79 10.20 10.73
N ALA A 40 2.83 10.61 10.02
CA ALA A 40 2.81 10.75 8.56
C ALA A 40 2.50 9.42 7.85
N LYS A 41 2.87 8.26 8.42
CA LYS A 41 2.50 6.94 7.90
C LYS A 41 0.99 6.69 7.87
N ARG A 42 0.21 7.44 8.68
CA ARG A 42 -1.25 7.37 8.69
C ARG A 42 -1.89 7.74 7.35
N TRP A 43 -1.26 8.64 6.58
CA TRP A 43 -1.75 9.00 5.24
C TRP A 43 -1.77 7.82 4.28
N GLY A 44 -0.94 6.78 4.52
CA GLY A 44 -1.00 5.53 3.79
C GLY A 44 -2.32 4.77 3.97
N ILE A 45 -3.00 4.93 5.10
CA ILE A 45 -4.29 4.31 5.38
C ILE A 45 -5.37 4.87 4.44
N GLU A 46 -5.38 6.18 4.22
CA GLU A 46 -6.37 6.83 3.34
C GLU A 46 -6.19 6.42 1.88
N SER A 47 -4.94 6.32 1.40
CA SER A 47 -4.67 5.80 0.06
C SER A 47 -5.05 4.33 -0.07
N GLY A 48 -4.78 3.49 0.95
CA GLY A 48 -5.20 2.09 0.98
C GLY A 48 -6.72 1.92 0.98
N PHE A 49 -7.45 2.76 1.72
CA PHE A 49 -8.91 2.77 1.65
C PHE A 49 -9.46 3.18 0.28
N ARG A 50 -8.82 4.15 -0.37
CA ARG A 50 -9.17 4.53 -1.73
C ARG A 50 -8.92 3.37 -2.69
N ASP A 51 -7.75 2.77 -2.66
CA ASP A 51 -7.38 1.63 -3.50
C ASP A 51 -8.34 0.44 -3.29
N THR A 52 -8.88 0.28 -2.07
CA THR A 52 -9.86 -0.76 -1.75
C THR A 52 -11.28 -0.41 -2.23
N LYS A 53 -11.73 0.83 -2.05
CA LYS A 53 -13.12 1.24 -2.27
C LYS A 53 -13.43 1.70 -3.68
N ASP A 54 -12.46 2.31 -4.37
CA ASP A 54 -12.66 2.90 -5.69
C ASP A 54 -13.08 1.83 -6.71
N LEU A 55 -14.17 2.12 -7.44
CA LEU A 55 -14.72 1.19 -8.43
C LEU A 55 -13.88 1.16 -9.73
N ARG A 56 -13.30 2.30 -10.09
CA ARG A 56 -12.62 2.47 -11.38
C ARG A 56 -11.12 2.14 -11.31
N PHE A 57 -10.49 2.51 -10.20
CA PHE A 57 -9.03 2.43 -10.06
C PHE A 57 -8.57 1.56 -8.89
N GLY A 58 -9.51 1.00 -8.14
CA GLY A 58 -9.29 0.15 -6.98
C GLY A 58 -9.99 -1.20 -7.10
N MET A 59 -10.24 -1.82 -5.94
CA MET A 59 -10.88 -3.14 -5.84
C MET A 59 -12.41 -3.11 -5.88
N GLY A 60 -13.03 -1.93 -5.96
CA GLY A 60 -14.48 -1.78 -6.12
C GLY A 60 -15.32 -2.20 -4.89
N MET A 61 -14.72 -2.32 -3.72
CA MET A 61 -15.41 -2.81 -2.51
C MET A 61 -16.62 -1.96 -2.08
N ALA A 62 -16.65 -0.67 -2.47
CA ALA A 62 -17.79 0.20 -2.16
C ALA A 62 -19.07 -0.17 -2.93
N SER A 63 -18.96 -0.84 -4.07
CA SER A 63 -20.11 -1.25 -4.91
C SER A 63 -20.69 -2.62 -4.54
N ILE A 64 -19.99 -3.38 -3.70
CA ILE A 64 -20.38 -4.74 -3.36
C ILE A 64 -21.45 -4.73 -2.27
N ARG A 65 -22.60 -5.35 -2.58
CA ARG A 65 -23.72 -5.51 -1.64
C ARG A 65 -23.66 -6.91 -1.03
N VAL A 66 -23.07 -7.02 0.15
CA VAL A 66 -23.04 -8.27 0.95
C VAL A 66 -23.79 -8.04 2.23
N SER A 67 -24.92 -8.73 2.43
CA SER A 67 -25.80 -8.57 3.58
C SER A 67 -25.29 -9.27 4.84
N ARG A 68 -24.55 -10.39 4.69
CA ARG A 68 -24.06 -11.19 5.83
C ARG A 68 -22.69 -10.73 6.28
N PRO A 69 -22.48 -10.37 7.56
CA PRO A 69 -21.19 -9.91 8.09
C PRO A 69 -20.05 -10.89 7.81
N GLU A 70 -20.25 -12.20 8.04
CA GLU A 70 -19.19 -13.22 7.87
C GLU A 70 -18.72 -13.34 6.42
N ARG A 71 -19.62 -13.13 5.45
CA ARG A 71 -19.26 -13.09 4.03
C ARG A 71 -18.47 -11.82 3.70
N ARG A 72 -18.83 -10.71 4.33
CA ARG A 72 -18.11 -9.45 4.18
C ARG A 72 -16.71 -9.57 4.72
N ASP A 73 -16.52 -10.17 5.89
CA ASP A 73 -15.19 -10.36 6.51
C ASP A 73 -14.29 -11.23 5.64
N ARG A 74 -14.81 -12.33 5.09
CA ARG A 74 -14.06 -13.17 4.14
C ARG A 74 -13.68 -12.41 2.87
N LEU A 75 -14.59 -11.60 2.34
CA LEU A 75 -14.32 -10.78 1.16
C LEU A 75 -13.25 -9.71 1.45
N TRP A 76 -13.29 -9.09 2.64
CA TRP A 76 -12.26 -8.18 3.10
C TRP A 76 -10.90 -8.85 3.21
N LEU A 77 -10.86 -10.07 3.72
CA LEU A 77 -9.62 -10.84 3.81
C LEU A 77 -9.05 -11.13 2.41
N LEU A 78 -9.88 -11.63 1.49
CA LEU A 78 -9.46 -11.86 0.10
C LEU A 78 -8.97 -10.56 -0.57
N ASN A 79 -9.69 -9.46 -0.35
CA ASN A 79 -9.28 -8.16 -0.86
C ASN A 79 -7.93 -7.70 -0.28
N ALA A 80 -7.68 -7.93 1.01
CA ALA A 80 -6.40 -7.59 1.64
C ALA A 80 -5.25 -8.38 1.02
N PHE A 81 -5.42 -9.68 0.78
CA PHE A 81 -4.42 -10.50 0.10
C PHE A 81 -4.20 -10.05 -1.34
N ALA A 82 -5.26 -9.82 -2.10
CA ALA A 82 -5.15 -9.33 -3.47
C ALA A 82 -4.43 -7.97 -3.54
N ALA A 83 -4.77 -7.04 -2.64
CA ALA A 83 -4.11 -5.73 -2.57
C ALA A 83 -2.61 -5.86 -2.23
N ALA A 84 -2.25 -6.76 -1.31
CA ALA A 84 -0.86 -7.04 -0.97
C ALA A 84 -0.10 -7.61 -2.18
N LEU A 85 -0.66 -8.61 -2.85
CA LEU A 85 -0.04 -9.24 -4.03
C LEU A 85 0.12 -8.25 -5.19
N LEU A 86 -0.90 -7.43 -5.47
CA LEU A 86 -0.81 -6.39 -6.49
C LEU A 86 0.24 -5.33 -6.13
N THR A 87 0.35 -4.96 -4.85
CA THR A 87 1.38 -4.02 -4.40
C THR A 87 2.79 -4.58 -4.63
N LEU A 88 3.00 -5.87 -4.33
CA LEU A 88 4.27 -6.56 -4.59
C LEU A 88 4.57 -6.68 -6.08
N LEU A 89 3.56 -6.99 -6.90
CA LEU A 89 3.72 -7.04 -8.35
C LEU A 89 4.12 -5.67 -8.92
N GLY A 90 3.50 -4.60 -8.41
CA GLY A 90 3.88 -3.23 -8.75
C GLY A 90 5.30 -2.89 -8.34
N ALA A 91 5.73 -3.31 -7.15
CA ALA A 91 7.10 -3.12 -6.68
C ALA A 91 8.11 -3.92 -7.53
N ALA A 92 7.78 -5.16 -7.91
CA ALA A 92 8.61 -5.96 -8.81
C ALA A 92 8.73 -5.31 -10.19
N GLY A 93 7.64 -4.81 -10.74
CA GLY A 93 7.65 -4.10 -12.02
C GLY A 93 8.43 -2.78 -11.96
N GLU A 94 8.32 -2.03 -10.88
CA GLU A 94 9.09 -0.80 -10.67
C GLU A 94 10.60 -1.10 -10.57
N ALA A 95 10.99 -2.15 -9.84
CA ALA A 95 12.38 -2.58 -9.74
C ALA A 95 13.00 -2.97 -11.10
N LEU A 96 12.17 -3.44 -12.04
CA LEU A 96 12.58 -3.76 -13.41
C LEU A 96 12.43 -2.58 -14.39
N GLY A 97 11.98 -1.42 -13.91
CA GLY A 97 11.77 -0.22 -14.72
C GLY A 97 10.53 -0.28 -15.61
N TYR A 98 9.58 -1.19 -15.34
CA TYR A 98 8.36 -1.33 -16.13
C TYR A 98 7.35 -0.20 -15.86
N ASP A 99 7.49 0.51 -14.74
CA ASP A 99 6.72 1.72 -14.42
C ASP A 99 6.79 2.79 -15.51
N ARG A 100 7.91 2.84 -16.26
CA ARG A 100 8.10 3.78 -17.36
C ARG A 100 7.06 3.63 -18.47
N HIS A 101 6.56 2.41 -18.69
CA HIS A 101 5.53 2.13 -19.69
C HIS A 101 4.10 2.41 -19.19
N LEU A 102 3.95 2.61 -17.88
CA LEU A 102 2.66 2.87 -17.24
C LEU A 102 2.37 4.36 -17.00
N LYS A 103 3.31 5.23 -17.37
CA LYS A 103 3.20 6.67 -17.17
C LYS A 103 3.64 7.45 -18.41
N SER A 104 3.30 8.74 -18.44
CA SER A 104 3.76 9.64 -19.49
C SER A 104 5.29 9.76 -19.50
N ASN A 105 5.90 9.81 -20.68
CA ASN A 105 7.35 9.96 -20.87
C ASN A 105 7.92 11.25 -20.27
N THR A 106 7.06 12.24 -20.04
CA THR A 106 7.45 13.54 -19.45
C THR A 106 7.56 13.49 -17.92
N SER A 107 6.95 12.47 -17.28
CA SER A 107 6.95 12.35 -15.82
C SER A 107 8.20 11.62 -15.32
N LYS A 108 9.06 12.34 -14.57
CA LYS A 108 10.24 11.76 -13.91
C LYS A 108 9.92 11.09 -12.57
N GLN A 109 8.82 11.50 -11.93
CA GLN A 109 8.41 10.98 -10.62
C GLN A 109 7.43 9.82 -10.75
N ARG A 110 7.25 9.07 -9.66
CA ARG A 110 6.19 8.06 -9.54
C ARG A 110 4.83 8.73 -9.64
N THR A 111 4.00 8.32 -10.60
CA THR A 111 2.64 8.87 -10.82
C THR A 111 1.55 7.98 -10.25
N HIS A 112 1.82 6.68 -10.08
CA HIS A 112 0.86 5.69 -9.60
C HIS A 112 1.35 5.03 -8.31
N SER A 113 0.43 4.65 -7.42
CA SER A 113 0.75 3.80 -6.26
C SER A 113 1.27 2.44 -6.75
N LEU A 114 2.05 1.74 -5.91
CA LEU A 114 2.51 0.38 -6.25
C LEU A 114 1.34 -0.57 -6.50
N PHE A 115 0.27 -0.46 -5.71
CA PHE A 115 -0.97 -1.19 -5.94
C PHE A 115 -1.52 -0.95 -7.35
N ARG A 116 -1.63 0.32 -7.78
CA ARG A 116 -2.15 0.67 -9.11
C ARG A 116 -1.24 0.18 -10.23
N GLN A 117 0.08 0.30 -10.06
CA GLN A 117 1.05 -0.26 -11.02
C GLN A 117 0.89 -1.77 -11.14
N GLY A 118 0.74 -2.47 -10.01
CA GLY A 118 0.51 -3.90 -9.99
C GLY A 118 -0.78 -4.31 -10.68
N ALA A 119 -1.89 -3.59 -10.46
CA ALA A 119 -3.15 -3.85 -11.18
C ALA A 119 -2.98 -3.69 -12.70
N MET A 120 -2.32 -2.61 -13.14
CA MET A 120 -2.05 -2.40 -14.57
C MET A 120 -1.13 -3.47 -15.15
N LEU A 121 -0.10 -3.90 -14.41
CA LEU A 121 0.79 -4.98 -14.85
C LEU A 121 0.05 -6.33 -14.90
N TYR A 122 -0.81 -6.60 -13.92
CA TYR A 122 -1.64 -7.80 -13.90
C TYR A 122 -2.53 -7.90 -15.14
N ASP A 123 -3.16 -6.82 -15.54
CA ASP A 123 -3.98 -6.74 -16.75
C ASP A 123 -3.16 -6.98 -18.04
N LEU A 124 -1.86 -6.65 -18.01
CA LEU A 124 -0.96 -6.84 -19.15
C LEU A 124 -0.34 -8.26 -19.22
N ILE A 125 -0.32 -9.03 -18.13
CA ILE A 125 0.29 -10.38 -18.08
C ILE A 125 -0.16 -11.27 -19.24
N PRO A 126 -1.46 -11.39 -19.59
CA PRO A 126 -1.90 -12.29 -20.65
C PRO A 126 -1.31 -11.97 -22.03
N MET A 127 -0.88 -10.73 -22.25
CA MET A 127 -0.33 -10.23 -23.52
C MET A 127 1.17 -9.94 -23.43
N MET A 128 1.81 -10.21 -22.29
CA MET A 128 3.21 -9.88 -22.05
C MET A 128 4.12 -10.92 -22.73
N PRO A 129 5.08 -10.51 -23.55
CA PRO A 129 6.04 -11.45 -24.15
C PRO A 129 6.94 -12.08 -23.08
N GLU A 130 7.30 -13.36 -23.29
CA GLU A 130 8.11 -14.16 -22.37
C GLU A 130 9.37 -13.46 -21.83
N PRO A 131 10.18 -12.73 -22.64
CA PRO A 131 11.37 -12.04 -22.15
C PRO A 131 11.09 -10.95 -21.11
N ARG A 132 9.85 -10.46 -21.03
CA ARG A 132 9.41 -9.48 -20.02
C ARG A 132 8.65 -10.16 -18.88
N LEU A 133 7.87 -11.19 -19.17
CA LEU A 133 7.07 -11.90 -18.18
C LEU A 133 7.96 -12.66 -17.18
N ARG A 134 8.95 -13.40 -17.66
CA ARG A 134 9.83 -14.23 -16.82
C ARG A 134 10.56 -13.41 -15.73
N PRO A 135 11.27 -12.31 -16.03
CA PRO A 135 11.91 -11.49 -15.00
C PRO A 135 10.90 -10.90 -14.01
N LEU A 136 9.69 -10.54 -14.45
CA LEU A 136 8.65 -10.01 -13.58
C LEU A 136 8.20 -11.06 -12.56
N VAL A 137 7.93 -12.29 -13.01
CA VAL A 137 7.51 -13.40 -12.13
C VAL A 137 8.62 -13.81 -11.17
N GLU A 138 9.86 -13.90 -11.64
CA GLU A 138 11.03 -14.21 -10.81
C GLU A 138 11.23 -13.15 -9.73
N ARG A 139 11.18 -11.86 -10.09
CA ARG A 139 11.33 -10.76 -9.12
C ARG A 139 10.18 -10.71 -8.12
N PHE A 140 8.96 -10.92 -8.58
CA PHE A 140 7.79 -11.02 -7.72
C PHE A 140 7.91 -12.18 -6.73
N GLY A 141 8.31 -13.38 -7.20
CA GLY A 141 8.54 -14.54 -6.35
C GLY A 141 9.62 -14.29 -5.29
N ALA A 142 10.73 -13.67 -5.68
CA ALA A 142 11.79 -13.29 -4.73
C ALA A 142 11.28 -12.36 -3.62
N MET A 143 10.50 -11.34 -4.00
CA MET A 143 9.90 -10.41 -3.01
C MET A 143 8.89 -11.10 -2.08
N LEU A 144 8.14 -12.09 -2.57
CA LEU A 144 7.24 -12.89 -1.73
C LEU A 144 8.00 -13.68 -0.67
N LEU A 145 9.13 -14.28 -1.03
CA LEU A 145 9.97 -15.07 -0.11
C LEU A 145 10.65 -14.19 0.96
N GLU A 146 10.93 -12.92 0.65
CA GLU A 146 11.46 -11.96 1.60
C GLU A 146 10.46 -11.59 2.71
N LEU A 147 9.16 -11.81 2.51
CA LEU A 147 8.13 -11.49 3.49
C LEU A 147 7.93 -12.65 4.49
N PRO A 148 8.10 -12.41 5.82
CA PRO A 148 7.97 -13.47 6.83
C PRO A 148 6.62 -14.19 6.80
N ALA A 149 5.55 -13.49 6.42
CA ALA A 149 4.20 -14.05 6.31
C ALA A 149 4.07 -15.12 5.21
N PHE A 150 4.92 -15.08 4.18
CA PHE A 150 4.87 -15.98 3.03
C PHE A 150 6.05 -16.97 2.99
N ALA A 151 7.16 -16.66 3.66
CA ALA A 151 8.34 -17.50 3.67
C ALA A 151 8.06 -18.93 4.18
N GLY A 152 7.15 -19.09 5.16
CA GLY A 152 6.75 -20.39 5.69
C GLY A 152 5.81 -21.20 4.80
N VAL A 153 5.15 -20.56 3.82
CA VAL A 153 4.19 -21.20 2.91
C VAL A 153 4.88 -21.67 1.63
N TYR A 154 5.78 -20.84 1.08
CA TYR A 154 6.45 -21.10 -0.20
C TYR A 154 7.82 -21.76 -0.06
N GLY A 155 8.46 -21.72 1.12
CA GLY A 155 9.72 -22.44 1.36
C GLY A 155 9.56 -23.95 1.59
N ALA A 156 8.32 -24.47 1.55
CA ALA A 156 8.01 -25.89 1.72
C ALA A 156 7.62 -26.59 0.39
N ILE A 157 7.66 -25.87 -0.74
CA ILE A 157 7.47 -26.40 -2.09
C ILE A 157 8.81 -26.40 -2.81
#